data_db2a5ce953a4787937dd055ccac7cf41
#
_entry.id   db2a5ce953a4787937dd055ccac7cf41
#
_cell.length_a   1.000
_cell.length_b   1.000
_cell.length_c   1.000
_cell.angle_alpha   90.00
_cell.angle_beta   90.00
_cell.angle_gamma   90.00
#
_symmetry.space_group_name_H-M   'P 1'
#
loop_
_entity.id
_entity.type
_entity.pdbx_description
1 polymer ?
#
loop_
_entity_poly.entity_id
_entity_poly.type
_entity_poly.pdbx_seq_one_letter_code
_entity_poly.pdbx_strand_id
1 'polypeptide(L)'
;MLQKLRLKKLKARFHSLIYILVFLGSFSSPIVHAEVYYGVLRGSQLSNFKSPYAGTVEFPKYKEGNIYNNHILFHLSNVELFAKKKLFEEKISFERNKQKRLYTEYENIKKGIEMGFYPKNEAFKIEDEIHNIDILIKSLIIEKDSVSRLINVGSPKISKPFIVRNLFVENGRHVDSGDNIITIEYLDNFYIDVKIDPVIIRGDLKTKEITFKSLVKDVSGRATVVKTVRAPLNGNENKSSGLRLITLLIHSDPELLVELLDTVFEIKIND
;
A
#
# COMPACT_ATOMS: atom_id res chain seq x y z
N MET A 1 -55.19 -41.35 61.54
CA MET A 1 -54.96 -39.93 61.16
C MET A 1 -53.46 -39.60 60.94
N LEU A 2 -52.58 -40.25 61.66
CA LEU A 2 -51.12 -40.01 61.62
C LEU A 2 -50.36 -40.42 60.30
N GLN A 3 -50.88 -41.49 59.63
CA GLN A 3 -50.22 -41.93 58.35
C GLN A 3 -50.40 -40.97 57.15
N LYS A 4 -51.55 -40.27 57.03
CA LYS A 4 -51.83 -39.30 55.96
C LYS A 4 -50.92 -38.05 56.10
N LEU A 5 -50.52 -37.65 57.28
CA LEU A 5 -49.66 -36.53 57.53
C LEU A 5 -48.20 -36.85 57.17
N ARG A 6 -47.71 -38.07 57.38
CA ARG A 6 -46.36 -38.50 56.98
C ARG A 6 -46.19 -38.54 55.44
N LEU A 7 -47.19 -39.03 54.75
CA LEU A 7 -47.17 -39.05 53.26
C LEU A 7 -47.15 -37.64 52.61
N LYS A 8 -47.90 -36.68 53.21
CA LYS A 8 -47.90 -35.31 52.73
C LYS A 8 -46.55 -34.65 52.95
N LYS A 9 -45.87 -34.86 54.09
CA LYS A 9 -44.51 -34.35 54.38
C LYS A 9 -43.43 -35.00 53.45
N LEU A 10 -43.60 -36.28 53.11
CA LEU A 10 -42.66 -36.96 52.19
C LEU A 10 -42.80 -36.42 50.74
N LYS A 11 -44.05 -36.23 50.26
CA LYS A 11 -44.31 -35.63 48.95
C LYS A 11 -43.79 -34.20 48.83
N ALA A 12 -43.97 -33.37 49.88
CA ALA A 12 -43.45 -32.00 49.89
C ALA A 12 -41.91 -31.94 49.84
N ARG A 13 -41.23 -32.85 50.56
CA ARG A 13 -39.76 -32.97 50.51
C ARG A 13 -39.27 -33.49 49.18
N PHE A 14 -40.00 -34.40 48.53
CA PHE A 14 -39.64 -34.93 47.23
C PHE A 14 -39.76 -33.85 46.12
N HIS A 15 -40.82 -33.02 46.17
CA HIS A 15 -40.99 -31.89 45.23
C HIS A 15 -39.91 -30.80 45.44
N SER A 16 -39.54 -30.49 46.69
CA SER A 16 -38.46 -29.57 47.01
C SER A 16 -37.11 -30.06 46.51
N LEU A 17 -36.85 -31.36 46.59
CA LEU A 17 -35.59 -31.96 46.10
C LEU A 17 -35.53 -31.93 44.57
N ILE A 18 -36.67 -32.12 43.85
CA ILE A 18 -36.76 -32.02 42.39
C ILE A 18 -36.52 -30.58 41.94
N TYR A 19 -37.06 -29.56 42.60
CA TYR A 19 -36.80 -28.16 42.28
C TYR A 19 -35.37 -27.76 42.50
N ILE A 20 -34.70 -28.27 43.54
CA ILE A 20 -33.26 -28.03 43.79
C ILE A 20 -32.42 -28.70 42.70
N LEU A 21 -32.75 -29.91 42.25
CA LEU A 21 -32.02 -30.62 41.19
C LEU A 21 -32.20 -29.94 39.82
N VAL A 22 -33.40 -29.42 39.51
CA VAL A 22 -33.66 -28.67 38.29
C VAL A 22 -32.95 -27.31 38.31
N PHE A 23 -32.84 -26.65 39.47
CA PHE A 23 -32.13 -25.38 39.61
C PHE A 23 -30.61 -25.55 39.53
N LEU A 24 -30.03 -26.65 39.97
CA LEU A 24 -28.61 -26.97 39.82
C LEU A 24 -28.22 -27.35 38.38
N GLY A 25 -29.17 -27.94 37.60
CA GLY A 25 -28.97 -28.29 36.19
C GLY A 25 -28.98 -27.12 35.25
N SER A 26 -29.48 -25.95 35.67
CA SER A 26 -29.62 -24.75 34.82
C SER A 26 -28.33 -23.88 34.75
N PHE A 27 -27.29 -24.19 35.50
CA PHE A 27 -26.01 -23.46 35.53
C PHE A 27 -24.87 -24.14 34.76
N SER A 28 -25.17 -25.08 33.86
CA SER A 28 -24.16 -25.48 32.87
C SER A 28 -24.11 -24.41 31.78
N SER A 29 -23.51 -23.27 32.12
CA SER A 29 -23.02 -22.32 31.10
C SER A 29 -22.11 -23.09 30.17
N PRO A 30 -22.33 -23.06 28.85
CA PRO A 30 -21.36 -23.63 27.93
C PRO A 30 -20.01 -22.95 28.21
N ILE A 31 -19.01 -23.73 28.55
CA ILE A 31 -17.63 -23.23 28.65
C ILE A 31 -17.26 -22.84 27.23
N VAL A 32 -17.38 -21.55 26.92
CA VAL A 32 -16.87 -20.98 25.66
C VAL A 32 -15.35 -21.12 25.73
N HIS A 33 -14.83 -22.08 25.02
CA HIS A 33 -13.37 -22.22 24.85
C HIS A 33 -12.92 -21.14 23.86
N ALA A 34 -12.49 -20.02 24.39
CA ALA A 34 -11.77 -19.04 23.59
C ALA A 34 -10.34 -19.52 23.37
N GLU A 35 -9.97 -19.75 22.12
CA GLU A 35 -8.60 -20.06 21.78
C GLU A 35 -7.76 -18.80 21.67
N VAL A 36 -6.58 -18.85 22.29
CA VAL A 36 -5.66 -17.72 22.39
C VAL A 36 -4.48 -17.95 21.45
N TYR A 37 -4.24 -16.95 20.61
CA TYR A 37 -3.13 -16.91 19.68
C TYR A 37 -2.32 -15.64 19.89
N TYR A 38 -1.11 -15.61 19.33
CA TYR A 38 -0.24 -14.43 19.39
C TYR A 38 0.23 -14.06 18.00
N GLY A 39 0.28 -12.75 17.72
CA GLY A 39 0.77 -12.21 16.47
C GLY A 39 1.39 -10.83 16.66
N VAL A 40 2.16 -10.39 15.67
CA VAL A 40 2.85 -9.10 15.70
C VAL A 40 2.08 -8.10 14.86
N LEU A 41 1.86 -6.90 15.39
CA LEU A 41 1.21 -5.81 14.69
C LEU A 41 2.14 -5.23 13.62
N ARG A 42 1.61 -5.06 12.43
CA ARG A 42 2.29 -4.43 11.31
C ARG A 42 1.37 -3.49 10.53
N GLY A 43 1.96 -2.61 9.74
CA GLY A 43 1.22 -1.82 8.75
C GLY A 43 0.70 -2.66 7.57
N SER A 44 0.15 -1.97 6.59
CA SER A 44 -0.54 -2.65 5.49
C SER A 44 0.41 -3.34 4.51
N GLN A 45 1.54 -2.73 4.20
CA GLN A 45 2.49 -3.24 3.23
C GLN A 45 3.88 -2.66 3.44
N LEU A 46 4.90 -3.51 3.33
CA LEU A 46 6.29 -3.11 3.13
C LEU A 46 6.55 -2.89 1.63
N SER A 47 7.19 -1.77 1.30
CA SER A 47 7.57 -1.45 -0.08
C SER A 47 9.02 -1.04 -0.16
N ASN A 48 9.78 -1.72 -1.01
CA ASN A 48 11.18 -1.44 -1.27
C ASN A 48 11.32 -0.64 -2.56
N PHE A 49 11.90 0.56 -2.48
CA PHE A 49 12.14 1.44 -3.60
C PHE A 49 13.58 1.32 -4.06
N LYS A 50 13.72 1.11 -5.37
CA LYS A 50 14.99 0.96 -6.06
C LYS A 50 15.26 2.17 -6.94
N SER A 51 16.54 2.41 -7.25
CA SER A 51 16.93 3.43 -8.21
C SER A 51 16.48 3.06 -9.62
N PRO A 52 15.72 3.93 -10.32
CA PRO A 52 15.33 3.68 -11.71
C PRO A 52 16.46 3.95 -12.71
N TYR A 53 17.48 4.72 -12.33
CA TYR A 53 18.65 5.07 -13.15
C TYR A 53 19.84 5.47 -12.25
N ALA A 54 21.04 5.51 -12.79
CA ALA A 54 22.23 5.96 -12.05
C ALA A 54 22.16 7.44 -11.73
N GLY A 55 22.52 7.82 -10.47
CA GLY A 55 22.49 9.21 -10.04
C GLY A 55 22.84 9.40 -8.58
N THR A 56 22.76 10.62 -8.10
CA THR A 56 23.00 10.95 -6.69
C THR A 56 21.70 11.07 -5.94
N VAL A 57 21.57 10.34 -4.81
CA VAL A 57 20.38 10.32 -3.98
C VAL A 57 20.40 11.47 -2.98
N GLU A 58 19.32 12.21 -2.90
CA GLU A 58 19.07 13.21 -1.87
C GLU A 58 17.79 12.86 -1.11
N PHE A 59 17.92 12.73 0.22
CA PHE A 59 16.78 12.46 1.09
C PHE A 59 16.25 13.73 1.74
N PRO A 60 14.93 13.86 1.92
CA PRO A 60 14.38 14.74 2.92
C PRO A 60 14.91 14.35 4.30
N LYS A 61 14.88 15.28 5.27
CA LYS A 61 15.29 14.96 6.65
C LYS A 61 14.28 14.01 7.29
N TYR A 62 14.59 12.72 7.26
CA TYR A 62 13.82 11.71 8.00
C TYR A 62 14.23 11.68 9.46
N LYS A 63 13.22 11.47 10.33
CA LYS A 63 13.42 11.15 11.75
C LYS A 63 12.83 9.77 12.01
N GLU A 64 13.55 8.94 12.73
CA GLU A 64 13.12 7.61 13.12
C GLU A 64 11.80 7.67 13.90
N GLY A 65 10.87 6.75 13.61
CA GLY A 65 9.55 6.68 14.25
C GLY A 65 8.52 7.73 13.82
N ASN A 66 8.90 8.70 12.98
CA ASN A 66 7.93 9.68 12.48
C ASN A 66 7.07 9.13 11.36
N ILE A 67 5.78 9.52 11.40
CA ILE A 67 4.84 9.27 10.32
C ILE A 67 4.97 10.38 9.27
N TYR A 68 5.03 9.99 8.02
CA TYR A 68 5.05 10.87 6.86
C TYR A 68 3.79 10.66 6.03
N ASN A 69 3.23 11.72 5.48
CA ASN A 69 2.07 11.68 4.60
C ASN A 69 2.28 12.67 3.46
N ASN A 70 1.88 12.29 2.24
CA ASN A 70 2.01 13.12 1.04
C ASN A 70 3.44 13.66 0.82
N HIS A 71 4.44 12.82 1.04
CA HIS A 71 5.86 13.17 1.06
C HIS A 71 6.63 12.57 -0.11
N ILE A 72 7.67 13.27 -0.57
CA ILE A 72 8.62 12.72 -1.55
C ILE A 72 9.62 11.86 -0.78
N LEU A 73 9.83 10.61 -1.23
CA LEU A 73 10.73 9.67 -0.56
C LEU A 73 12.19 10.06 -0.72
N PHE A 74 12.60 10.42 -1.91
CA PHE A 74 13.95 10.87 -2.23
C PHE A 74 13.92 11.63 -3.55
N HIS A 75 14.98 12.36 -3.83
CA HIS A 75 15.29 12.92 -5.14
C HIS A 75 16.51 12.21 -5.70
N LEU A 76 16.42 11.75 -6.93
CA LEU A 76 17.54 11.18 -7.65
C LEU A 76 18.02 12.18 -8.71
N SER A 77 19.18 12.75 -8.51
CA SER A 77 19.79 13.73 -9.40
C SER A 77 20.72 13.04 -10.41
N ASN A 78 20.49 13.29 -11.69
CA ASN A 78 21.37 12.88 -12.77
C ASN A 78 21.56 14.04 -13.74
N VAL A 79 22.79 14.61 -13.75
CA VAL A 79 23.14 15.81 -14.53
C VAL A 79 22.91 15.59 -16.04
N GLU A 80 23.19 14.39 -16.55
CA GLU A 80 23.05 14.08 -17.98
C GLU A 80 21.59 14.09 -18.41
N LEU A 81 20.67 13.53 -17.60
CA LEU A 81 19.24 13.53 -17.89
C LEU A 81 18.67 14.95 -17.89
N PHE A 82 19.07 15.78 -16.92
CA PHE A 82 18.66 17.18 -16.89
C PHE A 82 19.20 17.98 -18.07
N ALA A 83 20.47 17.79 -18.41
CA ALA A 83 21.09 18.42 -19.59
C ALA A 83 20.39 17.97 -20.89
N LYS A 84 20.08 16.67 -21.03
CA LYS A 84 19.37 16.13 -22.19
C LYS A 84 17.97 16.71 -22.31
N LYS A 85 17.22 16.83 -21.21
CA LYS A 85 15.90 17.48 -21.21
C LYS A 85 16.00 18.93 -21.70
N LYS A 86 16.95 19.70 -21.15
CA LYS A 86 17.17 21.09 -21.54
C LYS A 86 17.53 21.22 -23.02
N LEU A 87 18.39 20.34 -23.55
CA LEU A 87 18.74 20.31 -24.96
C LEU A 87 17.51 20.10 -25.86
N PHE A 88 16.60 19.20 -25.49
CA PHE A 88 15.36 19.01 -26.24
C PHE A 88 14.45 20.24 -26.17
N GLU A 89 14.35 20.92 -25.04
CA GLU A 89 13.60 22.17 -24.90
C GLU A 89 14.15 23.27 -25.80
N GLU A 90 15.47 23.41 -25.88
CA GLU A 90 16.14 24.37 -26.78
C GLU A 90 15.93 24.04 -28.25
N LYS A 91 16.05 22.74 -28.65
CA LYS A 91 15.77 22.30 -30.03
C LYS A 91 14.32 22.56 -30.42
N ILE A 92 13.35 22.24 -29.57
CA ILE A 92 11.92 22.51 -29.83
C ILE A 92 11.69 24.00 -30.02
N SER A 93 12.28 24.84 -29.18
CA SER A 93 12.18 26.29 -29.30
C SER A 93 12.75 26.81 -30.63
N PHE A 94 13.93 26.31 -31.04
CA PHE A 94 14.57 26.66 -32.31
C PHE A 94 13.68 26.27 -33.51
N GLU A 95 13.17 25.03 -33.56
CA GLU A 95 12.33 24.55 -34.65
C GLU A 95 10.98 25.28 -34.70
N ARG A 96 10.38 25.63 -33.56
CA ARG A 96 9.18 26.46 -33.52
C ARG A 96 9.41 27.86 -34.10
N ASN A 97 10.56 28.47 -33.81
CA ASN A 97 10.91 29.76 -34.38
C ASN A 97 11.17 29.67 -35.90
N LYS A 98 11.78 28.58 -36.40
CA LYS A 98 11.90 28.30 -37.83
C LYS A 98 10.55 28.14 -38.47
N GLN A 99 9.67 27.34 -37.90
CA GLN A 99 8.31 27.11 -38.35
C GLN A 99 7.54 28.44 -38.48
N LYS A 100 7.63 29.32 -37.49
CA LYS A 100 7.01 30.65 -37.52
C LYS A 100 7.51 31.51 -38.68
N ARG A 101 8.81 31.48 -38.98
CA ARG A 101 9.37 32.22 -40.15
C ARG A 101 8.81 31.65 -41.47
N LEU A 102 8.76 30.34 -41.61
CA LEU A 102 8.22 29.71 -42.81
C LEU A 102 6.72 30.00 -43.02
N TYR A 103 5.95 30.06 -41.94
CA TYR A 103 4.54 30.50 -42.07
C TYR A 103 4.45 31.94 -42.58
N THR A 104 5.31 32.84 -42.10
CA THR A 104 5.33 34.22 -42.62
C THR A 104 5.73 34.27 -44.09
N GLU A 105 6.70 33.47 -44.51
CA GLU A 105 7.16 33.34 -45.90
C GLU A 105 6.05 32.76 -46.79
N TYR A 106 5.38 31.68 -46.32
CA TYR A 106 4.25 31.07 -46.98
C TYR A 106 3.13 32.08 -47.29
N GLU A 107 2.74 32.89 -46.31
CA GLU A 107 1.72 33.91 -46.47
C GLU A 107 2.16 35.01 -47.50
N ASN A 108 3.44 35.37 -47.51
CA ASN A 108 3.98 36.33 -48.48
C ASN A 108 3.97 35.76 -49.92
N ILE A 109 4.40 34.49 -50.10
CA ILE A 109 4.39 33.81 -51.39
C ILE A 109 2.95 33.63 -51.88
N LYS A 110 2.02 33.28 -51.00
CA LYS A 110 0.59 33.16 -51.38
C LYS A 110 0.02 34.45 -51.92
N LYS A 111 0.32 35.60 -51.29
CA LYS A 111 -0.05 36.93 -51.82
C LYS A 111 0.62 37.22 -53.15
N GLY A 112 1.91 36.86 -53.30
CA GLY A 112 2.63 37.04 -54.54
C GLY A 112 2.11 36.17 -55.70
N ILE A 113 1.60 34.97 -55.42
CA ILE A 113 0.92 34.12 -56.41
C ILE A 113 -0.36 34.78 -56.88
N GLU A 114 -1.16 35.34 -55.97
CA GLU A 114 -2.40 36.09 -56.33
C GLU A 114 -2.11 37.29 -57.23
N MET A 115 -0.94 37.89 -57.06
CA MET A 115 -0.48 39.02 -57.93
C MET A 115 0.25 38.57 -59.20
N GLY A 116 0.46 37.26 -59.41
CA GLY A 116 1.15 36.71 -60.59
C GLY A 116 2.70 36.74 -60.50
N PHE A 117 3.29 37.05 -59.34
CA PHE A 117 4.73 37.14 -59.18
C PHE A 117 5.42 35.81 -58.92
N TYR A 118 4.73 34.83 -58.37
CA TYR A 118 5.27 33.49 -58.01
C TYR A 118 4.49 32.38 -58.67
N PRO A 119 5.11 31.28 -59.08
CA PRO A 119 4.47 30.09 -59.55
C PRO A 119 3.87 29.31 -58.33
N LYS A 120 2.73 28.62 -58.52
CA LYS A 120 2.02 27.89 -57.44
C LYS A 120 2.85 26.82 -56.75
N ASN A 121 3.82 26.20 -57.44
CA ASN A 121 4.69 25.19 -56.89
C ASN A 121 5.62 25.72 -55.79
N GLU A 122 5.91 27.01 -55.70
CA GLU A 122 6.70 27.58 -54.60
C GLU A 122 5.96 27.50 -53.24
N ALA A 123 4.64 27.75 -53.26
CA ALA A 123 3.83 27.60 -52.04
C ALA A 123 3.83 26.14 -51.53
N PHE A 124 3.71 25.16 -52.40
CA PHE A 124 3.78 23.73 -52.01
C PHE A 124 5.10 23.33 -51.40
N LYS A 125 6.23 23.84 -51.90
CA LYS A 125 7.53 23.56 -51.30
C LYS A 125 7.65 24.04 -49.84
N ILE A 126 7.17 25.27 -49.57
CA ILE A 126 7.16 25.82 -48.21
C ILE A 126 6.18 25.07 -47.30
N GLU A 127 5.01 24.69 -47.84
CA GLU A 127 4.02 23.88 -47.10
C GLU A 127 4.59 22.53 -46.69
N ASP A 128 5.31 21.84 -47.60
CA ASP A 128 6.01 20.58 -47.30
C ASP A 128 7.10 20.79 -46.25
N GLU A 129 7.85 21.91 -46.29
CA GLU A 129 8.87 22.21 -45.28
C GLU A 129 8.25 22.49 -43.91
N ILE A 130 7.15 23.23 -43.84
CA ILE A 130 6.38 23.47 -42.63
C ILE A 130 5.89 22.15 -42.05
N HIS A 131 5.36 21.23 -42.88
CA HIS A 131 4.91 19.92 -42.42
C HIS A 131 6.05 19.06 -41.88
N ASN A 132 7.20 19.04 -42.53
CA ASN A 132 8.40 18.32 -42.08
C ASN A 132 8.88 18.84 -40.71
N ILE A 133 8.89 20.16 -40.50
CA ILE A 133 9.22 20.76 -39.22
C ILE A 133 8.19 20.41 -38.14
N ASP A 134 6.90 20.37 -38.48
CA ASP A 134 5.86 19.96 -37.53
C ASP A 134 6.09 18.51 -37.02
N ILE A 135 6.44 17.60 -37.94
CA ILE A 135 6.81 16.22 -37.60
C ILE A 135 8.05 16.18 -36.68
N LEU A 136 9.07 16.98 -37.02
CA LEU A 136 10.31 17.05 -36.21
C LEU A 136 10.02 17.58 -34.80
N ILE A 137 9.23 18.64 -34.65
CA ILE A 137 8.82 19.19 -33.36
C ILE A 137 8.09 18.12 -32.52
N LYS A 138 7.14 17.39 -33.14
CA LYS A 138 6.41 16.31 -32.47
C LYS A 138 7.34 15.21 -31.98
N SER A 139 8.31 14.79 -32.79
CA SER A 139 9.33 13.81 -32.39
C SER A 139 10.15 14.30 -31.19
N LEU A 140 10.67 15.54 -31.22
CA LEU A 140 11.42 16.14 -30.14
C LEU A 140 10.61 16.26 -28.84
N ILE A 141 9.32 16.56 -28.93
CA ILE A 141 8.41 16.58 -27.76
C ILE A 141 8.29 15.19 -27.14
N ILE A 142 8.10 14.14 -27.95
CA ILE A 142 8.01 12.74 -27.46
C ILE A 142 9.33 12.36 -26.73
N GLU A 143 10.47 12.69 -27.29
CA GLU A 143 11.77 12.42 -26.67
C GLU A 143 11.95 13.19 -25.35
N LYS A 144 11.65 14.50 -25.32
CA LYS A 144 11.66 15.33 -24.10
C LYS A 144 10.74 14.75 -23.02
N ASP A 145 9.53 14.34 -23.39
CA ASP A 145 8.56 13.80 -22.45
C ASP A 145 8.98 12.42 -21.90
N SER A 146 9.68 11.62 -22.72
CA SER A 146 10.29 10.36 -22.27
C SER A 146 11.35 10.61 -21.19
N VAL A 147 12.27 11.55 -21.44
CA VAL A 147 13.29 11.95 -20.44
C VAL A 147 12.63 12.54 -19.18
N SER A 148 11.59 13.37 -19.35
CA SER A 148 10.89 13.98 -18.22
C SER A 148 10.20 12.93 -17.34
N ARG A 149 9.56 11.91 -17.94
CA ARG A 149 8.99 10.78 -17.20
C ARG A 149 10.06 10.02 -16.41
N LEU A 150 11.23 9.77 -17.01
CA LEU A 150 12.31 9.09 -16.33
C LEU A 150 12.82 9.90 -15.12
N ILE A 151 13.01 11.21 -15.27
CA ILE A 151 13.38 12.12 -14.17
C ILE A 151 12.33 12.07 -13.05
N ASN A 152 11.04 12.10 -13.38
CA ASN A 152 9.96 12.09 -12.40
C ASN A 152 9.90 10.79 -11.58
N VAL A 153 10.21 9.63 -12.20
CA VAL A 153 10.31 8.35 -11.49
C VAL A 153 11.44 8.37 -10.45
N GLY A 154 12.47 9.17 -10.65
CA GLY A 154 13.54 9.39 -9.67
C GLY A 154 13.15 10.22 -8.44
N SER A 155 11.90 10.70 -8.36
CA SER A 155 11.39 11.46 -7.21
C SER A 155 10.02 10.96 -6.79
N PRO A 156 9.90 9.71 -6.29
CA PRO A 156 8.62 9.10 -5.98
C PRO A 156 7.94 9.81 -4.82
N LYS A 157 6.68 10.20 -5.05
CA LYS A 157 5.82 10.83 -4.04
C LYS A 157 4.80 9.84 -3.53
N ILE A 158 4.72 9.69 -2.20
CA ILE A 158 3.79 8.79 -1.52
C ILE A 158 2.69 9.61 -0.87
N SER A 159 1.44 9.33 -1.26
CA SER A 159 0.27 10.03 -0.76
C SER A 159 -0.34 9.42 0.50
N LYS A 160 -0.03 8.15 0.80
CA LYS A 160 -0.51 7.44 1.99
C LYS A 160 0.40 7.69 3.18
N PRO A 161 -0.10 7.58 4.43
CA PRO A 161 0.76 7.61 5.61
C PRO A 161 1.73 6.42 5.60
N PHE A 162 2.99 6.70 5.96
CA PHE A 162 4.05 5.69 6.02
C PHE A 162 5.11 6.04 7.07
N ILE A 163 5.87 5.03 7.47
CA ILE A 163 7.13 5.17 8.21
C ILE A 163 8.29 4.64 7.37
N VAL A 164 9.47 5.19 7.62
CA VAL A 164 10.71 4.67 7.04
C VAL A 164 11.20 3.50 7.88
N ARG A 165 11.40 2.34 7.23
CA ARG A 165 11.91 1.12 7.87
C ARG A 165 13.41 0.96 7.69
N ASN A 166 13.92 1.28 6.50
CA ASN A 166 15.34 1.11 6.20
C ASN A 166 15.80 2.12 5.15
N LEU A 167 16.97 2.71 5.37
CA LEU A 167 17.72 3.47 4.38
C LEU A 167 18.94 2.64 4.00
N PHE A 168 19.06 2.26 2.73
CA PHE A 168 20.16 1.43 2.24
C PHE A 168 21.37 2.23 1.79
N VAL A 169 21.18 3.53 1.57
CA VAL A 169 22.19 4.46 1.09
C VAL A 169 22.19 5.74 1.91
N GLU A 170 23.33 6.38 1.99
CA GLU A 170 23.50 7.67 2.65
C GLU A 170 23.09 8.82 1.73
N ASN A 171 22.70 9.95 2.33
CA ASN A 171 22.39 11.16 1.59
C ASN A 171 23.60 11.67 0.80
N GLY A 172 23.40 12.04 -0.46
CA GLY A 172 24.46 12.50 -1.36
C GLY A 172 25.28 11.37 -2.01
N ARG A 173 24.97 10.08 -1.75
CA ARG A 173 25.69 8.95 -2.36
C ARG A 173 25.23 8.71 -3.80
N HIS A 174 26.17 8.33 -4.63
CA HIS A 174 25.89 7.84 -5.98
C HIS A 174 25.36 6.39 -5.93
N VAL A 175 24.34 6.10 -6.72
CA VAL A 175 23.71 4.77 -6.86
C VAL A 175 23.60 4.41 -8.34
N ASP A 176 23.60 3.11 -8.62
CA ASP A 176 23.33 2.56 -9.94
C ASP A 176 21.86 2.19 -10.12
N SER A 177 21.45 1.98 -11.36
CA SER A 177 20.09 1.49 -11.66
C SER A 177 19.86 0.13 -11.02
N GLY A 178 18.75 -0.02 -10.27
CA GLY A 178 18.39 -1.24 -9.56
C GLY A 178 18.85 -1.31 -8.11
N ASP A 179 19.72 -0.40 -7.65
CA ASP A 179 20.15 -0.35 -6.24
C ASP A 179 18.97 -0.08 -5.32
N ASN A 180 18.95 -0.75 -4.16
CA ASN A 180 17.97 -0.48 -3.12
C ASN A 180 18.26 0.88 -2.48
N ILE A 181 17.25 1.73 -2.36
CA ILE A 181 17.37 3.07 -1.77
C ILE A 181 16.74 3.12 -0.40
N ILE A 182 15.44 2.76 -0.29
CA ILE A 182 14.65 2.91 0.92
C ILE A 182 13.54 1.86 0.98
N THR A 183 13.29 1.34 2.18
CA THR A 183 12.07 0.57 2.48
C THR A 183 11.17 1.37 3.38
N ILE A 184 9.90 1.45 3.01
CA ILE A 184 8.85 2.06 3.80
C ILE A 184 7.76 1.04 4.15
N GLU A 185 7.02 1.31 5.21
CA GLU A 185 5.81 0.58 5.57
C GLU A 185 4.62 1.54 5.56
N TYR A 186 3.58 1.18 4.83
CA TYR A 186 2.34 1.94 4.77
C TYR A 186 1.50 1.73 6.03
N LEU A 187 0.89 2.82 6.52
CA LEU A 187 0.10 2.88 7.75
C LEU A 187 -1.37 3.22 7.49
N ASP A 188 -1.85 2.99 6.28
CA ASP A 188 -3.26 3.18 5.94
C ASP A 188 -4.19 2.13 6.56
N ASN A 189 -3.65 0.98 6.93
CA ASN A 189 -4.32 -0.08 7.68
C ASN A 189 -3.31 -0.84 8.54
N PHE A 190 -3.80 -1.50 9.59
CA PHE A 190 -2.98 -2.29 10.51
C PHE A 190 -3.43 -3.74 10.53
N TYR A 191 -2.47 -4.65 10.52
CA TYR A 191 -2.73 -6.08 10.44
C TYR A 191 -1.93 -6.86 11.48
N ILE A 192 -2.51 -7.99 11.89
CA ILE A 192 -1.82 -9.00 12.67
C ILE A 192 -1.90 -10.32 11.90
N ASP A 193 -0.75 -10.96 11.71
CA ASP A 193 -0.68 -12.29 11.10
C ASP A 193 -0.58 -13.34 12.19
N VAL A 194 -1.50 -14.32 12.18
CA VAL A 194 -1.62 -15.38 13.17
C VAL A 194 -1.58 -16.74 12.49
N LYS A 195 -0.77 -17.67 13.02
CA LYS A 195 -0.79 -19.07 12.59
C LYS A 195 -1.78 -19.86 13.43
N ILE A 196 -2.72 -20.52 12.78
CA ILE A 196 -3.75 -21.32 13.42
C ILE A 196 -3.74 -22.76 12.91
N ASP A 197 -4.18 -23.70 13.77
CA ASP A 197 -4.50 -25.05 13.35
C ASP A 197 -5.98 -25.11 12.90
N PRO A 198 -6.28 -25.42 11.62
CA PRO A 198 -7.66 -25.51 11.13
C PRO A 198 -8.45 -26.68 11.72
N VAL A 199 -7.79 -27.64 12.37
CA VAL A 199 -8.47 -28.77 13.02
C VAL A 199 -9.11 -28.33 14.34
N ILE A 200 -8.49 -27.37 15.03
CA ILE A 200 -8.94 -26.87 16.33
C ILE A 200 -10.11 -25.90 16.14
N ILE A 201 -10.03 -25.00 15.16
CA ILE A 201 -11.06 -23.99 14.91
C ILE A 201 -12.14 -24.56 13.99
N ARG A 202 -13.30 -24.87 14.58
CA ARG A 202 -14.45 -25.38 13.83
C ARG A 202 -15.24 -24.23 13.17
N GLY A 203 -15.73 -24.46 11.96
CA GLY A 203 -16.59 -23.51 11.24
C GLY A 203 -15.85 -22.44 10.42
N ASP A 204 -16.62 -21.47 9.91
CA ASP A 204 -16.06 -20.38 9.09
C ASP A 204 -15.52 -19.27 10.01
N LEU A 205 -14.21 -19.02 9.90
CA LEU A 205 -13.52 -17.97 10.66
C LEU A 205 -14.07 -16.56 10.43
N LYS A 206 -14.69 -16.31 9.27
CA LYS A 206 -15.29 -15.01 8.96
C LYS A 206 -16.53 -14.69 9.78
N THR A 207 -17.17 -15.71 10.33
CA THR A 207 -18.40 -15.56 11.12
C THR A 207 -18.12 -15.50 12.63
N LYS A 208 -16.88 -15.79 13.04
CA LYS A 208 -16.49 -15.80 14.46
C LYS A 208 -16.16 -14.40 14.95
N GLU A 209 -16.43 -14.16 16.22
CA GLU A 209 -15.99 -12.94 16.89
C GLU A 209 -14.52 -13.06 17.26
N ILE A 210 -13.69 -12.17 16.67
CA ILE A 210 -12.26 -12.12 16.91
C ILE A 210 -11.94 -10.83 17.67
N THR A 211 -11.32 -10.96 18.82
CA THR A 211 -10.87 -9.84 19.63
C THR A 211 -9.36 -9.85 19.76
N PHE A 212 -8.78 -8.67 19.94
CA PHE A 212 -7.35 -8.51 20.17
C PHE A 212 -7.09 -7.72 21.45
N LYS A 213 -5.94 -7.96 22.06
CA LYS A 213 -5.41 -7.20 23.20
C LYS A 213 -3.91 -7.03 23.07
N SER A 214 -3.43 -5.81 23.20
CA SER A 214 -1.98 -5.55 23.26
C SER A 214 -1.41 -6.06 24.56
N LEU A 215 -0.20 -6.63 24.52
CA LEU A 215 0.53 -7.05 25.71
C LEU A 215 1.39 -5.93 26.33
N VAL A 216 1.52 -4.79 25.62
CA VAL A 216 2.41 -3.68 26.03
C VAL A 216 1.62 -2.53 26.61
N LYS A 217 0.46 -2.21 26.05
CA LYS A 217 -0.44 -1.14 26.49
C LYS A 217 -1.86 -1.67 26.64
N ASP A 218 -2.70 -0.99 27.39
CA ASP A 218 -4.12 -1.36 27.52
C ASP A 218 -4.94 -0.92 26.29
N VAL A 219 -4.66 -1.57 25.17
CA VAL A 219 -5.35 -1.39 23.88
C VAL A 219 -5.97 -2.74 23.50
N SER A 220 -7.27 -2.75 23.31
CA SER A 220 -8.04 -3.92 22.90
C SER A 220 -9.16 -3.53 21.95
N GLY A 221 -9.68 -4.49 21.19
CA GLY A 221 -10.75 -4.23 20.25
C GLY A 221 -11.14 -5.47 19.44
N ARG A 222 -11.82 -5.22 18.31
CA ARG A 222 -12.26 -6.27 17.38
C ARG A 222 -11.32 -6.33 16.18
N ALA A 223 -11.17 -7.55 15.65
CA ALA A 223 -10.42 -7.79 14.42
C ALA A 223 -11.29 -8.55 13.42
N THR A 224 -11.02 -8.32 12.13
CA THR A 224 -11.73 -9.02 11.03
C THR A 224 -10.76 -9.79 10.15
N VAL A 225 -11.15 -10.99 9.72
CA VAL A 225 -10.34 -11.83 8.81
C VAL A 225 -10.37 -11.24 7.41
N VAL A 226 -9.20 -10.84 6.90
CA VAL A 226 -9.03 -10.33 5.53
C VAL A 226 -8.53 -11.43 4.60
N LYS A 227 -7.57 -12.24 5.07
CA LYS A 227 -6.91 -13.24 4.25
C LYS A 227 -6.64 -14.51 5.07
N THR A 228 -6.81 -15.64 4.42
CA THR A 228 -6.41 -16.96 4.94
C THR A 228 -5.62 -17.69 3.88
N VAL A 229 -4.39 -18.07 4.19
CA VAL A 229 -3.51 -18.84 3.29
C VAL A 229 -2.89 -20.02 4.04
N ARG A 230 -2.31 -20.97 3.31
CA ARG A 230 -1.51 -22.03 3.94
C ARG A 230 -0.26 -21.39 4.57
N ALA A 231 0.04 -21.75 5.82
CA ALA A 231 1.25 -21.28 6.46
C ALA A 231 2.48 -21.97 5.83
N PRO A 232 3.51 -21.22 5.43
CA PRO A 232 4.76 -21.83 4.97
C PRO A 232 5.46 -22.54 6.14
N LEU A 233 6.16 -23.65 5.83
CA LEU A 233 7.12 -24.22 6.75
C LEU A 233 8.39 -23.37 6.75
N ASN A 234 8.96 -23.17 7.93
CA ASN A 234 10.23 -22.46 8.07
C ASN A 234 11.30 -23.18 7.20
N GLY A 235 11.75 -22.50 6.14
CA GLY A 235 12.89 -22.92 5.33
C GLY A 235 12.63 -23.86 4.14
N ASN A 236 11.39 -24.32 3.88
CA ASN A 236 11.08 -25.13 2.70
C ASN A 236 9.68 -24.77 2.16
N GLU A 237 9.63 -24.06 1.06
CA GLU A 237 8.38 -23.59 0.43
C GLU A 237 7.45 -24.74 -0.04
N ASN A 238 7.97 -25.96 -0.15
CA ASN A 238 7.25 -27.10 -0.73
C ASN A 238 6.55 -28.02 0.27
N LYS A 239 6.70 -27.80 1.60
CA LYS A 239 6.01 -28.60 2.61
C LYS A 239 5.05 -27.70 3.41
N SER A 240 3.77 -28.03 3.46
CA SER A 240 2.80 -27.32 4.30
C SER A 240 2.78 -27.94 5.69
N SER A 241 2.81 -27.09 6.73
CA SER A 241 2.68 -27.54 8.13
C SER A 241 1.29 -28.01 8.52
N GLY A 242 0.31 -28.01 7.60
CA GLY A 242 -1.11 -28.16 7.95
C GLY A 242 -1.73 -26.90 8.53
N LEU A 243 -0.92 -25.98 9.07
CA LEU A 243 -1.36 -24.73 9.65
C LEU A 243 -1.84 -23.73 8.58
N ARG A 244 -2.70 -22.82 9.00
CA ARG A 244 -3.12 -21.67 8.20
C ARG A 244 -2.57 -20.38 8.78
N LEU A 245 -2.15 -19.48 7.90
CA LEU A 245 -1.82 -18.10 8.24
C LEU A 245 -3.05 -17.24 7.97
N ILE A 246 -3.55 -16.59 9.01
CA ILE A 246 -4.67 -15.65 8.92
C ILE A 246 -4.12 -14.25 9.08
N THR A 247 -4.53 -13.36 8.19
CA THR A 247 -4.29 -11.92 8.31
C THR A 247 -5.54 -11.25 8.85
N LEU A 248 -5.42 -10.62 9.99
CA LEU A 248 -6.48 -9.91 10.70
C LEU A 248 -6.32 -8.42 10.52
N LEU A 249 -7.36 -7.73 10.06
CA LEU A 249 -7.45 -6.27 10.08
C LEU A 249 -7.87 -5.81 11.49
N ILE A 250 -7.11 -4.89 12.05
CA ILE A 250 -7.31 -4.37 13.41
C ILE A 250 -8.13 -3.09 13.35
N HIS A 251 -9.22 -3.05 14.12
CA HIS A 251 -10.09 -1.89 14.25
C HIS A 251 -9.80 -1.18 15.58
N SER A 252 -8.95 -0.16 15.52
CA SER A 252 -8.60 0.70 16.66
C SER A 252 -8.09 2.05 16.16
N ASP A 253 -7.83 2.96 17.07
CA ASP A 253 -7.26 4.28 16.74
C ASP A 253 -5.89 4.13 16.08
N PRO A 254 -5.69 4.65 14.86
CA PRO A 254 -4.41 4.56 14.14
C PRO A 254 -3.22 5.15 14.90
N GLU A 255 -3.42 6.23 15.66
CA GLU A 255 -2.33 6.89 16.41
C GLU A 255 -1.79 5.97 17.50
N LEU A 256 -2.68 5.25 18.21
CA LEU A 256 -2.29 4.25 19.22
C LEU A 256 -1.61 3.04 18.59
N LEU A 257 -2.07 2.59 17.42
CA LEU A 257 -1.53 1.43 16.73
C LEU A 257 -0.11 1.68 16.19
N VAL A 258 0.19 2.91 15.76
CA VAL A 258 1.55 3.27 15.30
C VAL A 258 2.59 3.08 16.40
N GLU A 259 2.28 3.49 17.63
CA GLU A 259 3.19 3.31 18.78
C GLU A 259 3.38 1.84 19.18
N LEU A 260 2.48 0.96 18.73
CA LEU A 260 2.47 -0.46 19.01
C LEU A 260 2.97 -1.31 17.85
N LEU A 261 3.48 -0.71 16.77
CA LEU A 261 4.08 -1.45 15.66
C LEU A 261 5.19 -2.39 16.18
N ASP A 262 5.29 -3.55 15.56
CA ASP A 262 6.25 -4.61 15.89
C ASP A 262 6.08 -5.20 17.31
N THR A 263 5.00 -4.85 18.02
CA THR A 263 4.69 -5.45 19.33
C THR A 263 3.74 -6.63 19.20
N VAL A 264 3.74 -7.48 20.22
CA VAL A 264 2.92 -8.69 20.27
C VAL A 264 1.53 -8.40 20.81
N PHE A 265 0.54 -8.98 20.16
CA PHE A 265 -0.86 -8.94 20.54
C PHE A 265 -1.40 -10.34 20.83
N GLU A 266 -2.23 -10.43 21.83
CA GLU A 266 -3.06 -11.60 22.11
C GLU A 266 -4.33 -11.53 21.27
N ILE A 267 -4.66 -12.62 20.56
CA ILE A 267 -5.84 -12.76 19.71
C ILE A 267 -6.71 -13.87 20.30
N LYS A 268 -7.96 -13.54 20.59
CA LYS A 268 -8.97 -14.51 21.01
C LYS A 268 -9.98 -14.72 19.92
N ILE A 269 -10.22 -15.99 19.58
CA ILE A 269 -11.24 -16.43 18.63
C ILE A 269 -12.31 -17.13 19.44
N ASN A 270 -13.50 -16.52 19.50
CA ASN A 270 -14.65 -17.06 20.23
C ASN A 270 -15.49 -17.93 19.29
N ASP A 271 -15.86 -19.10 19.78
CA ASP A 271 -16.78 -20.02 19.07
C ASP A 271 -18.23 -19.53 19.11
#